data_84d6856a62d14eea8a0a1555482c902d
#
_entry.id   84d6856a62d14eea8a0a1555482c902d
#
_cell.length_a   1.000
_cell.length_b   1.000
_cell.length_c   1.000
_cell.angle_alpha   90.00
_cell.angle_beta   90.00
_cell.angle_gamma   90.00
#
_symmetry.space_group_name_H-M   'P 1'
#
loop_
_entity.id
_entity.type
_entity.pdbx_description
1 polymer ?
#
loop_
_entity_poly.entity_id
_entity_poly.type
_entity_poly.pdbx_seq_one_letter_code
_entity_poly.pdbx_strand_id
1 'polypeptide(L)'
;TKEDMVWVQAMIDSGYSFGGMKTIAKDQLWYGDILYADSNGDMNYGDTNDRDFSGHTSVPKFNLGFNCAFSYKNIDFSMLWSGAFGHYLNWNTDYYNSTLVSHGYGIIEHIADNHYFFDPSNPDDSRTNQSGKYPRLTYGTTYNNRIQSDWNEYKADYFKLKNIQIGYTLPQRISSKFFVSKLRAFVSMDNILTITSYPGLDPEIGTEIGYPLMRQISF
;
A
#
# COMPACT_ATOMS: atom_id res chain seq x y z
N THR A 1 15.87 3.74 16.85
CA THR A 1 16.01 4.91 17.71
C THR A 1 17.47 5.14 18.15
N LYS A 2 17.71 6.16 18.95
CA LYS A 2 19.04 6.44 19.51
C LYS A 2 19.43 5.39 20.55
N GLU A 3 18.48 4.98 21.35
CA GLU A 3 18.64 3.93 22.37
C GLU A 3 18.96 2.59 21.73
N ASP A 4 18.27 2.25 20.65
CA ASP A 4 18.51 1.00 19.90
C ASP A 4 19.93 0.94 19.35
N MET A 5 20.49 2.08 18.90
CA MET A 5 21.86 2.10 18.38
C MET A 5 22.93 1.85 19.44
N VAL A 6 22.66 2.17 20.71
CA VAL A 6 23.53 1.78 21.83
C VAL A 6 23.53 0.25 22.00
N TRP A 7 22.35 -0.35 21.94
CA TRP A 7 22.21 -1.81 21.96
C TRP A 7 22.88 -2.48 20.75
N VAL A 8 22.67 -1.94 19.55
CA VAL A 8 23.30 -2.43 18.31
C VAL A 8 24.82 -2.41 18.43
N GLN A 9 25.43 -1.33 18.96
CA GLN A 9 26.87 -1.27 19.14
C GLN A 9 27.36 -2.36 20.11
N ALA A 10 26.67 -2.55 21.24
CA ALA A 10 27.03 -3.59 22.21
C ALA A 10 26.92 -5.00 21.60
N MET A 11 25.95 -5.25 20.72
CA MET A 11 25.84 -6.53 20.02
C MET A 11 26.96 -6.73 19.01
N ILE A 12 27.34 -5.69 18.24
CA ILE A 12 28.48 -5.74 17.32
C ILE A 12 29.78 -6.02 18.09
N ASP A 13 30.00 -5.34 19.22
CA ASP A 13 31.18 -5.55 20.07
C ASP A 13 31.22 -6.98 20.63
N SER A 14 30.07 -7.62 20.77
CA SER A 14 29.91 -9.02 21.19
C SER A 14 30.02 -10.02 20.02
N GLY A 15 30.31 -9.57 18.80
CA GLY A 15 30.56 -10.42 17.62
C GLY A 15 29.31 -10.62 16.71
N TYR A 16 28.20 -10.00 17.01
CA TYR A 16 27.01 -10.08 16.17
C TYR A 16 27.13 -9.21 14.90
N SER A 17 26.30 -9.51 13.91
CA SER A 17 26.15 -8.72 12.68
C SER A 17 24.67 -8.48 12.35
N PHE A 18 24.40 -7.50 11.48
CA PHE A 18 23.07 -7.11 11.07
C PHE A 18 23.00 -7.14 9.54
N GLY A 19 22.46 -8.22 8.95
CA GLY A 19 22.51 -8.46 7.51
C GLY A 19 23.95 -8.50 6.98
N GLY A 20 24.87 -9.03 7.78
CA GLY A 20 26.31 -9.05 7.49
C GLY A 20 27.06 -7.75 7.82
N MET A 21 26.36 -6.67 8.20
CA MET A 21 26.97 -5.40 8.60
C MET A 21 27.50 -5.47 10.04
N LYS A 22 28.70 -4.95 10.26
CA LYS A 22 29.41 -4.95 11.55
C LYS A 22 29.91 -3.57 11.97
N THR A 23 29.34 -2.52 11.39
CA THR A 23 29.76 -1.15 11.64
C THR A 23 28.56 -0.22 11.60
N ILE A 24 28.48 0.69 12.57
CA ILE A 24 27.53 1.78 12.54
C ILE A 24 28.10 2.91 11.68
N ALA A 25 27.59 3.02 10.46
CA ALA A 25 28.02 4.02 9.49
C ALA A 25 26.85 4.36 8.52
N LYS A 26 26.88 5.55 7.93
CA LYS A 26 25.79 6.01 7.02
C LYS A 26 25.65 5.14 5.76
N ASP A 27 26.69 4.48 5.33
CA ASP A 27 26.74 3.54 4.19
C ASP A 27 26.48 2.07 4.59
N GLN A 28 26.31 1.80 5.86
CA GLN A 28 25.96 0.50 6.41
C GLN A 28 24.72 0.60 7.29
N LEU A 29 24.83 0.24 8.56
CA LEU A 29 23.74 0.36 9.52
C LEU A 29 23.77 1.74 10.18
N TRP A 30 22.64 2.44 10.18
CA TRP A 30 22.53 3.79 10.70
C TRP A 30 21.20 4.06 11.39
N TYR A 31 21.11 5.20 12.07
CA TYR A 31 19.88 5.67 12.70
C TYR A 31 18.72 5.73 11.71
N GLY A 32 17.60 5.08 12.05
CA GLY A 32 16.42 4.98 11.21
C GLY A 32 16.38 3.81 10.24
N ASP A 33 17.36 2.92 10.31
CA ASP A 33 17.30 1.64 9.60
C ASP A 33 16.40 0.64 10.33
N ILE A 34 15.79 -0.27 9.58
CA ILE A 34 15.01 -1.38 10.13
C ILE A 34 15.97 -2.42 10.70
N LEU A 35 15.69 -2.86 11.92
CA LEU A 35 16.36 -3.99 12.54
C LEU A 35 15.47 -5.22 12.45
N TYR A 36 16.02 -6.31 11.98
CA TYR A 36 15.33 -7.60 11.87
C TYR A 36 15.70 -8.51 13.05
N ALA A 37 14.88 -9.52 13.31
CA ALA A 37 15.15 -10.51 14.33
C ALA A 37 16.22 -11.51 13.85
N ASP A 38 16.94 -12.09 14.79
CA ASP A 38 17.74 -13.30 14.60
C ASP A 38 16.85 -14.48 15.03
N SER A 39 16.22 -15.13 14.06
CA SER A 39 15.24 -16.20 14.31
C SER A 39 15.91 -17.56 14.50
N ASN A 40 17.09 -17.76 13.95
CA ASN A 40 17.82 -19.02 13.99
C ASN A 40 18.93 -19.05 15.07
N GLY A 41 19.29 -17.90 15.63
CA GLY A 41 20.31 -17.77 16.69
C GLY A 41 21.75 -17.87 16.19
N ASP A 42 22.01 -17.52 14.94
CA ASP A 42 23.35 -17.62 14.34
C ASP A 42 24.22 -16.37 14.53
N MET A 43 23.72 -15.39 15.29
CA MET A 43 24.38 -14.12 15.59
C MET A 43 24.44 -13.14 14.40
N ASN A 44 23.62 -13.35 13.38
CA ASN A 44 23.51 -12.47 12.22
C ASN A 44 22.04 -12.06 11.97
N TYR A 45 21.61 -10.98 12.57
CA TYR A 45 20.23 -10.46 12.50
C TYR A 45 19.81 -10.10 11.07
N GLY A 46 18.73 -10.71 10.58
CA GLY A 46 18.10 -10.33 9.33
C GLY A 46 18.79 -10.84 8.07
N ASP A 47 19.40 -11.98 8.13
CA ASP A 47 19.88 -12.68 6.95
C ASP A 47 18.80 -13.58 6.30
N THR A 48 19.21 -14.37 5.31
CA THR A 48 18.28 -15.26 4.60
C THR A 48 17.80 -16.43 5.44
N ASN A 49 18.50 -16.79 6.51
CA ASN A 49 18.16 -17.90 7.39
C ASN A 49 17.17 -17.48 8.47
N ASP A 50 17.00 -16.18 8.67
CA ASP A 50 16.02 -15.60 9.60
C ASP A 50 14.62 -15.49 9.03
N ARG A 51 14.41 -15.98 7.81
CA ARG A 51 13.09 -15.92 7.17
C ARG A 51 12.14 -16.94 7.77
N ASP A 52 11.01 -16.46 8.23
CA ASP A 52 9.94 -17.28 8.76
C ASP A 52 8.62 -17.01 8.01
N PHE A 53 7.64 -17.87 8.22
CA PHE A 53 6.32 -17.70 7.63
C PHE A 53 5.52 -16.68 8.43
N SER A 54 5.09 -15.61 7.77
CA SER A 54 4.18 -14.61 8.37
C SER A 54 2.78 -15.16 8.68
N GLY A 55 2.42 -16.31 8.11
CA GLY A 55 1.06 -16.86 8.16
C GLY A 55 0.06 -16.13 7.26
N HIS A 56 0.54 -15.18 6.49
CA HIS A 56 -0.25 -14.39 5.56
C HIS A 56 -0.20 -14.96 4.13
N THR A 57 -1.20 -14.65 3.35
CA THR A 57 -1.30 -15.08 1.95
C THR A 57 -1.77 -13.92 1.08
N SER A 58 -1.27 -13.85 -0.15
CA SER A 58 -1.75 -12.92 -1.16
C SER A 58 -3.08 -13.34 -1.81
N VAL A 59 -3.52 -14.57 -1.55
CA VAL A 59 -4.80 -15.07 -2.06
C VAL A 59 -5.91 -14.74 -1.08
N PRO A 60 -6.99 -14.07 -1.53
CA PRO A 60 -8.12 -13.77 -0.67
C PRO A 60 -8.79 -15.04 -0.10
N LYS A 61 -9.05 -15.04 1.21
CA LYS A 61 -9.80 -16.12 1.86
C LYS A 61 -11.29 -16.08 1.52
N PHE A 62 -11.82 -14.88 1.27
CA PHE A 62 -13.23 -14.67 0.94
C PHE A 62 -13.34 -13.67 -0.21
N ASN A 63 -14.22 -14.01 -1.17
CA ASN A 63 -14.68 -13.08 -2.21
C ASN A 63 -16.18 -12.84 -2.02
N LEU A 64 -16.60 -11.60 -2.05
CA LEU A 64 -17.98 -11.18 -1.89
C LEU A 64 -18.44 -10.42 -3.12
N GLY A 65 -19.59 -10.82 -3.67
CA GLY A 65 -20.32 -10.08 -4.68
C GLY A 65 -21.72 -9.73 -4.17
N PHE A 66 -22.12 -8.49 -4.29
CA PHE A 66 -23.48 -8.06 -3.97
C PHE A 66 -24.06 -7.28 -5.14
N ASN A 67 -25.18 -7.73 -5.66
CA ASN A 67 -25.93 -7.06 -6.71
C ASN A 67 -27.33 -6.75 -6.21
N CYS A 68 -27.73 -5.49 -6.36
CA CYS A 68 -29.07 -5.04 -6.06
C CYS A 68 -29.63 -4.31 -7.26
N ALA A 69 -30.83 -4.71 -7.68
CA ALA A 69 -31.54 -4.03 -8.75
C ALA A 69 -33.03 -3.96 -8.41
N PHE A 70 -33.64 -2.83 -8.66
CA PHE A 70 -35.10 -2.66 -8.54
C PHE A 70 -35.61 -1.67 -9.57
N SER A 71 -36.87 -1.80 -9.87
CA SER A 71 -37.59 -0.84 -10.71
C SER A 71 -38.92 -0.46 -10.07
N TYR A 72 -39.23 0.81 -10.14
CA TYR A 72 -40.51 1.34 -9.66
C TYR A 72 -41.06 2.33 -10.67
N LYS A 73 -42.23 2.01 -11.19
CA LYS A 73 -42.87 2.77 -12.29
C LYS A 73 -41.93 2.89 -13.50
N ASN A 74 -41.39 4.07 -13.73
CA ASN A 74 -40.52 4.39 -14.87
C ASN A 74 -39.06 4.55 -14.49
N ILE A 75 -38.69 4.34 -13.21
CA ILE A 75 -37.34 4.45 -12.70
C ILE A 75 -36.78 3.05 -12.49
N ASP A 76 -35.58 2.80 -12.94
CA ASP A 76 -34.80 1.63 -12.65
C ASP A 76 -33.48 2.02 -11.96
N PHE A 77 -33.08 1.21 -11.03
CA PHE A 77 -31.84 1.37 -10.27
C PHE A 77 -31.11 0.03 -10.19
N SER A 78 -29.80 0.08 -10.33
CA SER A 78 -28.95 -1.08 -10.05
C SER A 78 -27.64 -0.65 -9.44
N MET A 79 -27.07 -1.52 -8.60
CA MET A 79 -25.72 -1.37 -8.06
C MET A 79 -25.05 -2.72 -7.95
N LEU A 80 -23.75 -2.73 -8.21
CA LEU A 80 -22.88 -3.91 -8.11
C LEU A 80 -21.72 -3.59 -7.19
N TRP A 81 -21.58 -4.41 -6.14
CA TRP A 81 -20.46 -4.38 -5.23
C TRP A 81 -19.61 -5.64 -5.38
N SER A 82 -18.31 -5.48 -5.20
CA SER A 82 -17.35 -6.58 -5.18
C SER A 82 -16.33 -6.33 -4.08
N GLY A 83 -15.92 -7.39 -3.39
CA GLY A 83 -14.90 -7.31 -2.36
C GLY A 83 -14.10 -8.59 -2.23
N ALA A 84 -12.89 -8.46 -1.73
CA ALA A 84 -11.99 -9.54 -1.37
C ALA A 84 -11.40 -9.28 0.00
N PHE A 85 -11.29 -10.33 0.83
CA PHE A 85 -10.95 -10.21 2.23
C PHE A 85 -10.02 -11.31 2.69
N GLY A 86 -9.23 -11.04 3.72
CA GLY A 86 -8.35 -11.98 4.38
C GLY A 86 -7.07 -12.26 3.61
N HIS A 87 -6.57 -11.28 2.85
CA HIS A 87 -5.30 -11.38 2.15
C HIS A 87 -4.40 -10.19 2.45
N TYR A 88 -3.11 -10.39 2.20
CA TYR A 88 -2.07 -9.40 2.44
C TYR A 88 -1.22 -9.26 1.18
N LEU A 89 -0.75 -8.05 0.94
CA LEU A 89 0.15 -7.74 -0.17
C LEU A 89 1.43 -7.13 0.39
N ASN A 90 2.56 -7.56 -0.14
CA ASN A 90 3.84 -6.93 0.16
C ASN A 90 4.02 -5.71 -0.72
N TRP A 91 3.87 -4.51 -0.13
CA TRP A 91 4.01 -3.24 -0.81
C TRP A 91 5.42 -2.69 -0.61
N ASN A 92 6.37 -3.21 -1.36
CA ASN A 92 7.77 -2.79 -1.37
C ASN A 92 8.24 -2.61 -2.81
N THR A 93 7.80 -1.52 -3.44
CA THR A 93 8.20 -1.19 -4.81
C THR A 93 9.15 0.00 -4.83
N ASP A 94 10.12 -0.02 -5.73
CA ASP A 94 11.11 1.06 -5.88
C ASP A 94 10.48 2.41 -6.25
N TYR A 95 9.24 2.42 -6.71
CA TYR A 95 8.59 3.62 -7.20
C TYR A 95 7.68 4.31 -6.16
N TYR A 96 7.01 3.54 -5.30
CA TYR A 96 5.93 4.09 -4.48
C TYR A 96 6.12 3.93 -2.98
N ASN A 97 6.94 3.02 -2.54
CA ASN A 97 7.13 2.78 -1.10
C ASN A 97 8.62 2.55 -0.78
N SER A 98 9.50 3.26 -1.44
CA SER A 98 10.93 3.14 -1.24
C SER A 98 11.49 4.35 -0.53
N THR A 99 12.32 4.11 0.47
CA THR A 99 13.18 5.13 1.08
C THR A 99 14.55 5.21 0.39
N LEU A 100 14.74 4.45 -0.67
CA LEU A 100 15.96 4.44 -1.47
C LEU A 100 15.93 5.51 -2.55
N VAL A 101 16.80 6.47 -2.44
CA VAL A 101 17.03 7.51 -3.46
C VAL A 101 18.08 7.01 -4.43
N SER A 102 17.69 6.48 -5.58
CA SER A 102 18.65 6.01 -6.59
C SER A 102 18.06 6.02 -8.01
N HIS A 103 18.94 5.97 -9.00
CA HIS A 103 18.60 5.79 -10.42
C HIS A 103 17.59 6.81 -10.99
N GLY A 104 17.53 8.02 -10.44
CA GLY A 104 16.63 9.07 -10.91
C GLY A 104 15.16 8.90 -10.50
N TYR A 105 14.85 7.96 -9.62
CA TYR A 105 13.52 7.85 -9.03
C TYR A 105 13.34 8.88 -7.92
N GLY A 106 12.19 9.55 -7.93
CA GLY A 106 11.79 10.45 -6.85
C GLY A 106 11.24 9.69 -5.65
N ILE A 107 11.33 10.32 -4.49
CA ILE A 107 10.61 9.87 -3.29
C ILE A 107 9.23 10.52 -3.29
N ILE A 108 8.19 9.74 -3.01
CA ILE A 108 6.83 10.29 -2.89
C ILE A 108 6.70 11.14 -1.62
N GLU A 109 5.89 12.18 -1.71
CA GLU A 109 5.76 13.23 -0.70
C GLU A 109 5.52 12.69 0.71
N HIS A 110 4.58 11.76 0.89
CA HIS A 110 4.26 11.23 2.22
C HIS A 110 5.40 10.43 2.86
N ILE A 111 6.33 9.86 2.08
CA ILE A 111 7.56 9.24 2.60
C ILE A 111 8.59 10.34 2.91
N ALA A 112 8.75 11.30 2.01
CA ALA A 112 9.67 12.41 2.20
C ALA A 112 9.38 13.19 3.49
N ASP A 113 8.10 13.43 3.79
CA ASP A 113 7.67 14.19 4.96
C ASP A 113 7.68 13.38 6.26
N ASN A 114 7.60 12.05 6.18
CA ASN A 114 7.43 11.17 7.34
C ASN A 114 8.54 10.13 7.51
N HIS A 115 9.68 10.30 6.85
CA HIS A 115 10.84 9.44 7.08
C HIS A 115 11.56 9.78 8.38
N TYR A 116 12.22 8.79 8.97
CA TYR A 116 13.09 9.01 10.11
C TYR A 116 14.34 9.77 9.69
N PHE A 117 14.68 10.84 10.42
CA PHE A 117 15.94 11.56 10.24
C PHE A 117 16.55 11.91 11.59
N PHE A 118 17.80 11.56 11.80
CA PHE A 118 18.59 11.95 12.95
C PHE A 118 20.08 11.95 12.58
N ASP A 119 20.77 13.05 12.90
CA ASP A 119 22.22 13.16 12.80
C ASP A 119 22.82 13.36 14.20
N PRO A 120 23.53 12.38 14.76
CA PRO A 120 24.10 12.51 16.10
C PRO A 120 25.18 13.61 16.21
N SER A 121 25.76 14.03 15.10
CA SER A 121 26.73 15.16 15.06
C SER A 121 26.04 16.53 15.08
N ASN A 122 24.76 16.60 14.72
CA ASN A 122 23.93 17.80 14.76
C ASN A 122 22.51 17.44 15.23
N PRO A 123 22.32 17.16 16.54
CA PRO A 123 21.02 16.72 17.06
C PRO A 123 19.88 17.73 16.90
N ASP A 124 20.22 19.02 16.82
CA ASP A 124 19.28 20.15 16.69
C ASP A 124 19.02 20.53 15.22
N ASP A 125 19.38 19.67 14.27
CA ASP A 125 19.04 19.88 12.84
C ASP A 125 17.53 20.02 12.69
N SER A 126 17.10 21.05 11.95
CA SER A 126 15.67 21.33 11.71
C SER A 126 14.93 20.22 10.99
N ARG A 127 15.65 19.30 10.36
CA ARG A 127 15.10 18.11 9.69
C ARG A 127 14.93 16.92 10.64
N THR A 128 15.38 17.03 11.90
CA THR A 128 15.31 15.94 12.87
C THR A 128 13.85 15.47 13.04
N ASN A 129 13.60 14.21 12.71
CA ASN A 129 12.31 13.54 12.83
C ASN A 129 12.51 12.11 13.36
N GLN A 130 12.56 11.98 14.68
CA GLN A 130 12.74 10.67 15.34
C GLN A 130 11.43 9.89 15.49
N SER A 131 10.30 10.50 15.18
CA SER A 131 8.97 9.87 15.15
C SER A 131 8.51 9.49 13.73
N GLY A 132 9.39 9.61 12.75
CA GLY A 132 9.10 9.26 11.36
C GLY A 132 8.58 7.83 11.22
N LYS A 133 7.50 7.68 10.46
CA LYS A 133 6.85 6.39 10.22
C LYS A 133 7.67 5.49 9.28
N TYR A 134 8.44 6.09 8.38
CA TYR A 134 9.25 5.38 7.39
C TYR A 134 10.71 5.33 7.81
N PRO A 135 11.46 4.32 7.37
CA PRO A 135 12.91 4.29 7.57
C PRO A 135 13.59 5.54 7.00
N ARG A 136 14.85 5.74 7.39
CA ARG A 136 15.64 6.83 6.81
C ARG A 136 15.73 6.75 5.30
N LEU A 137 15.86 7.89 4.63
CA LEU A 137 16.20 7.94 3.22
C LEU A 137 17.66 7.51 3.04
N THR A 138 17.89 6.57 2.14
CA THR A 138 19.21 6.07 1.81
C THR A 138 19.59 6.43 0.37
N TYR A 139 20.87 6.64 0.12
CA TYR A 139 21.38 6.86 -1.21
C TYR A 139 22.25 5.66 -1.63
N GLY A 140 21.94 5.06 -2.77
CA GLY A 140 22.65 3.86 -3.24
C GLY A 140 22.07 2.56 -2.68
N THR A 141 22.88 1.54 -2.56
CA THR A 141 22.47 0.16 -2.30
C THR A 141 22.42 -0.23 -0.82
N THR A 142 21.99 0.64 0.07
CA THR A 142 21.84 0.24 1.47
C THR A 142 20.71 -0.78 1.58
N TYR A 143 21.09 -2.00 1.78
CA TYR A 143 20.26 -3.18 1.58
C TYR A 143 19.18 -3.37 2.65
N ASN A 144 19.43 -2.83 3.83
CA ASN A 144 18.69 -3.20 5.03
C ASN A 144 17.20 -2.84 4.99
N ASN A 145 16.85 -1.64 4.51
CA ASN A 145 15.46 -1.16 4.50
C ASN A 145 14.62 -1.72 3.35
N ARG A 146 15.18 -2.61 2.52
CA ARG A 146 14.53 -3.18 1.33
C ARG A 146 14.26 -4.68 1.44
N ILE A 147 14.67 -5.31 2.52
CA ILE A 147 14.40 -6.73 2.75
C ILE A 147 12.89 -6.92 2.90
N GLN A 148 12.36 -7.89 2.17
CA GLN A 148 10.96 -8.27 2.31
C GLN A 148 10.70 -8.77 3.73
N SER A 149 9.78 -8.11 4.42
CA SER A 149 9.44 -8.38 5.81
C SER A 149 7.98 -8.03 6.09
N ASP A 150 7.53 -8.29 7.30
CA ASP A 150 6.23 -7.88 7.82
C ASP A 150 6.03 -6.36 7.82
N TRP A 151 7.12 -5.59 7.89
CA TRP A 151 7.08 -4.13 7.74
C TRP A 151 6.42 -3.66 6.43
N ASN A 152 6.63 -4.39 5.35
CA ASN A 152 6.11 -4.07 4.03
C ASN A 152 4.82 -4.85 3.70
N GLU A 153 4.30 -5.63 4.63
CA GLU A 153 3.13 -6.46 4.43
C GLU A 153 1.88 -5.74 4.93
N TYR A 154 0.97 -5.47 4.02
CA TYR A 154 -0.24 -4.71 4.29
C TYR A 154 -1.48 -5.55 4.03
N LYS A 155 -2.46 -5.41 4.90
CA LYS A 155 -3.78 -5.98 4.69
C LYS A 155 -4.42 -5.35 3.45
N ALA A 156 -4.80 -6.18 2.49
CA ALA A 156 -5.31 -5.73 1.19
C ALA A 156 -6.80 -5.94 1.01
N ASP A 157 -7.52 -6.10 2.12
CA ASP A 157 -8.98 -6.19 2.10
C ASP A 157 -9.60 -4.97 1.42
N TYR A 158 -10.60 -5.21 0.59
CA TYR A 158 -11.34 -4.14 -0.04
C TYR A 158 -12.81 -4.47 -0.25
N PHE A 159 -13.62 -3.42 -0.36
CA PHE A 159 -15.00 -3.48 -0.81
C PHE A 159 -15.27 -2.31 -1.74
N LYS A 160 -15.66 -2.60 -2.99
CA LYS A 160 -15.79 -1.61 -4.08
C LYS A 160 -17.21 -1.54 -4.61
N LEU A 161 -17.69 -0.33 -4.82
CA LEU A 161 -18.87 -0.09 -5.67
C LEU A 161 -18.39 -0.05 -7.13
N LYS A 162 -18.54 -1.21 -7.79
CA LYS A 162 -18.09 -1.43 -9.16
C LYS A 162 -18.93 -0.68 -10.17
N ASN A 163 -20.24 -0.68 -9.98
CA ASN A 163 -21.18 0.01 -10.84
C ASN A 163 -22.39 0.48 -10.04
N ILE A 164 -22.89 1.64 -10.36
CA ILE A 164 -24.20 2.13 -9.94
C ILE A 164 -24.86 2.78 -11.14
N GLN A 165 -26.11 2.45 -11.38
CA GLN A 165 -26.89 2.99 -12.48
C GLN A 165 -28.28 3.40 -12.02
N ILE A 166 -28.73 4.54 -12.52
CA ILE A 166 -30.11 4.98 -12.41
C ILE A 166 -30.64 5.32 -13.80
N GLY A 167 -31.78 4.78 -14.15
CA GLY A 167 -32.44 4.99 -15.44
C GLY A 167 -33.86 5.49 -15.28
N TYR A 168 -34.29 6.22 -16.27
CA TYR A 168 -35.69 6.67 -16.41
C TYR A 168 -36.21 6.36 -17.79
N THR A 169 -37.27 5.57 -17.86
CA THR A 169 -37.96 5.25 -19.11
C THR A 169 -39.14 6.21 -19.30
N LEU A 170 -39.14 6.96 -20.38
CA LEU A 170 -40.18 7.92 -20.66
C LEU A 170 -41.53 7.19 -20.84
N PRO A 171 -42.62 7.63 -20.18
CA PRO A 171 -43.95 7.03 -20.38
C PRO A 171 -44.33 7.03 -21.85
N GLN A 172 -44.91 5.93 -22.34
CA GLN A 172 -45.29 5.78 -23.74
C GLN A 172 -46.23 6.90 -24.25
N ARG A 173 -47.06 7.42 -23.37
CA ARG A 173 -47.96 8.56 -23.66
C ARG A 173 -47.19 9.82 -24.11
N ILE A 174 -45.93 9.96 -23.68
CA ILE A 174 -45.05 11.08 -24.03
C ILE A 174 -44.16 10.69 -25.21
N SER A 175 -43.54 9.51 -25.19
CA SER A 175 -42.61 9.06 -26.23
C SER A 175 -43.28 8.91 -27.59
N SER A 176 -44.55 8.47 -27.62
CA SER A 176 -45.33 8.33 -28.85
C SER A 176 -45.55 9.66 -29.59
N LYS A 177 -45.51 10.79 -28.89
CA LYS A 177 -45.60 12.12 -29.52
C LYS A 177 -44.38 12.45 -30.40
N PHE A 178 -43.28 11.78 -30.14
CA PHE A 178 -42.05 11.90 -30.90
C PHE A 178 -41.80 10.72 -31.85
N PHE A 179 -42.86 9.91 -32.12
CA PHE A 179 -42.77 8.69 -32.95
C PHE A 179 -41.73 7.66 -32.44
N VAL A 180 -41.48 7.68 -31.13
CA VAL A 180 -40.52 6.75 -30.49
C VAL A 180 -41.33 5.77 -29.62
N SER A 181 -41.14 4.47 -29.85
CA SER A 181 -41.84 3.42 -29.11
C SER A 181 -41.35 3.31 -27.67
N LYS A 182 -40.04 3.54 -27.40
CA LYS A 182 -39.45 3.54 -26.07
C LYS A 182 -38.22 4.45 -26.03
N LEU A 183 -38.19 5.35 -25.08
CA LEU A 183 -37.02 6.21 -24.81
C LEU A 183 -36.63 6.04 -23.35
N ARG A 184 -35.37 5.68 -23.11
CA ARG A 184 -34.78 5.56 -21.77
C ARG A 184 -33.53 6.40 -21.71
N ALA A 185 -33.43 7.24 -20.70
CA ALA A 185 -32.21 7.94 -20.31
C ALA A 185 -31.64 7.28 -19.05
N PHE A 186 -30.34 7.24 -18.91
CA PHE A 186 -29.71 6.69 -17.73
C PHE A 186 -28.41 7.42 -17.42
N VAL A 187 -27.99 7.32 -16.18
CA VAL A 187 -26.63 7.67 -15.72
C VAL A 187 -26.03 6.44 -15.08
N SER A 188 -24.83 6.09 -15.49
CA SER A 188 -24.05 4.99 -14.93
C SER A 188 -22.70 5.51 -14.45
N MET A 189 -22.26 5.02 -13.31
CA MET A 189 -20.97 5.37 -12.73
C MET A 189 -20.23 4.09 -12.36
N ASP A 190 -18.96 4.00 -12.76
CA ASP A 190 -18.11 2.85 -12.51
C ASP A 190 -16.96 3.21 -11.57
N ASN A 191 -16.62 2.27 -10.67
CA ASN A 191 -15.50 2.34 -9.74
C ASN A 191 -15.46 3.62 -8.88
N ILE A 192 -16.62 4.14 -8.48
CA ILE A 192 -16.70 5.44 -7.78
C ILE A 192 -16.27 5.38 -6.31
N LEU A 193 -16.35 4.22 -5.67
CA LEU A 193 -16.01 4.06 -4.26
C LEU A 193 -15.19 2.80 -4.03
N THR A 194 -14.07 2.97 -3.35
CA THR A 194 -13.24 1.87 -2.83
C THR A 194 -13.05 2.08 -1.34
N ILE A 195 -13.42 1.08 -0.55
CA ILE A 195 -13.21 1.03 0.90
C ILE A 195 -12.07 0.05 1.13
N THR A 196 -10.93 0.53 1.61
CA THR A 196 -9.73 -0.28 1.87
C THR A 196 -8.79 0.45 2.83
N SER A 197 -7.97 -0.30 3.54
CA SER A 197 -6.84 0.21 4.33
C SER A 197 -5.50 0.03 3.60
N TYR A 198 -5.50 -0.58 2.42
CA TYR A 198 -4.30 -0.81 1.64
C TYR A 198 -3.70 0.51 1.15
N PRO A 199 -2.41 0.79 1.41
CA PRO A 199 -1.78 2.07 1.06
C PRO A 199 -1.37 2.18 -0.41
N GLY A 200 -1.39 1.07 -1.16
CA GLY A 200 -1.04 1.05 -2.58
C GLY A 200 -2.09 1.71 -3.48
N LEU A 201 -1.85 1.70 -4.77
CA LEU A 201 -2.71 2.37 -5.75
C LEU A 201 -4.13 1.78 -5.79
N ASP A 202 -4.22 0.46 -5.84
CA ASP A 202 -5.48 -0.25 -5.89
C ASP A 202 -5.29 -1.69 -5.38
N PRO A 203 -6.01 -2.12 -4.33
CA PRO A 203 -5.86 -3.45 -3.76
C PRO A 203 -6.26 -4.58 -4.72
N GLU A 204 -7.04 -4.29 -5.75
CA GLU A 204 -7.46 -5.26 -6.77
C GLU A 204 -6.38 -5.49 -7.83
N ILE A 205 -5.57 -4.48 -8.13
CA ILE A 205 -4.42 -4.59 -9.03
C ILE A 205 -3.22 -5.21 -8.29
N GLY A 206 -3.22 -5.09 -6.97
CA GLY A 206 -2.15 -5.61 -6.14
C GLY A 206 -0.94 -4.68 -6.06
N THR A 207 0.26 -5.26 -6.15
CA THR A 207 1.52 -4.53 -6.02
C THR A 207 2.07 -4.02 -7.35
N GLU A 208 1.43 -4.35 -8.46
CA GLU A 208 1.88 -3.93 -9.78
C GLU A 208 1.67 -2.44 -10.00
N ILE A 209 2.62 -1.84 -10.70
CA ILE A 209 2.53 -0.47 -11.18
C ILE A 209 1.80 -0.50 -12.51
N GLY A 210 0.50 -0.35 -12.45
CA GLY A 210 -0.37 -0.37 -13.62
C GLY A 210 -1.25 0.87 -13.68
N TYR A 211 -2.04 0.94 -14.72
CA TYR A 211 -3.09 1.96 -14.82
C TYR A 211 -4.12 1.73 -13.70
N PRO A 212 -4.37 2.71 -12.85
CA PRO A 212 -5.42 2.59 -11.85
C PRO A 212 -6.78 2.43 -12.53
N LEU A 213 -7.68 1.70 -11.89
CA LEU A 213 -9.06 1.58 -12.36
C LEU A 213 -9.71 2.97 -12.41
N MET A 214 -10.04 3.39 -13.62
CA MET A 214 -10.63 4.71 -13.83
C MET A 214 -12.06 4.77 -13.29
N ARG A 215 -12.40 5.91 -12.71
CA ARG A 215 -13.79 6.29 -12.47
C ARG A 215 -14.41 6.77 -13.78
N GLN A 216 -15.50 6.17 -14.17
CA GLN A 216 -16.18 6.52 -15.41
C GLN A 216 -17.63 6.93 -15.12
N ILE A 217 -18.09 7.96 -15.79
CA ILE A 217 -19.50 8.38 -15.78
C ILE A 217 -19.98 8.31 -17.23
N SER A 218 -21.09 7.61 -17.44
CA SER A 218 -21.74 7.44 -18.74
C SER A 218 -23.19 7.91 -18.66
N PHE A 219 -23.69 8.49 -19.73
CA PHE A 219 -25.06 8.98 -19.85
C PHE A 219 -25.59 8.86 -21.27
#